data_aa7f0919041f460ee6afb95a85e14c9e
#
_entry.id   aa7f0919041f460ee6afb95a85e14c9e
#
_cell.length_a   1.000
_cell.length_b   1.000
_cell.length_c   1.000
_cell.angle_alpha   90.00
_cell.angle_beta   90.00
_cell.angle_gamma   90.00
#
_symmetry.space_group_name_H-M   'P 1'
#
loop_
_entity.id
_entity.type
_entity.pdbx_description
1 polymer ?
#
loop_
_entity_poly.entity_id
_entity_poly.type
_entity_poly.pdbx_seq_one_letter_code
_entity_poly.pdbx_strand_id
1 'polypeptide(L)'
;MTRYTTTDVLICGAGVTGLTLAIELARHGVSFRLIEKRTTPFIGSRGKGIQPRTQEIFEDLGILNKVVAAGGLYPRLRTYRHDGSYVDSDIAHHTKPTHAEPYHLPLMVPQNVTETIMREQLKAWGHRVEFGCELRHFAQTPRTVTAYVAGPAGEEVIIAHYLIGADGGGSFVRKKLGVSFPGRTLGIHALVADASLSGLNRDVWHHFNDGDMARMITICPLAGTQLFQIQALLAPDDSQNFSADVLTAFLTERIGRTDVRIHSIPWVSKYQMNARIAEHYRVGKVFLAGDAAHVHPPTGGQGLNTSIQDAYNLGWKMAALLRGAGEELLDSYEQERRPVAESLLHLSTRLLDSQKQGGIKRERDVQQLDIQYTNSPLA
;
A
#
# COMPACT_ATOMS: atom_id res chain seq x y z
N MET A 1 17.81 -25.89 -21.56
CA MET A 1 18.55 -26.09 -20.28
C MET A 1 17.96 -25.18 -19.22
N THR A 2 17.60 -25.72 -18.06
CA THR A 2 17.12 -24.91 -16.93
C THR A 2 18.27 -24.05 -16.43
N ARG A 3 18.06 -22.74 -16.36
CA ARG A 3 19.05 -21.77 -15.84
C ARG A 3 19.06 -21.81 -14.32
N TYR A 4 20.23 -21.86 -13.69
CA TYR A 4 20.41 -21.77 -12.24
C TYR A 4 21.10 -20.47 -11.88
N THR A 5 20.57 -19.75 -10.90
CA THR A 5 21.14 -18.51 -10.39
C THR A 5 21.09 -18.48 -8.86
N THR A 6 21.94 -17.68 -8.25
CA THR A 6 22.01 -17.51 -6.79
C THR A 6 21.82 -16.05 -6.41
N THR A 7 21.26 -15.79 -5.23
CA THR A 7 21.14 -14.45 -4.63
C THR A 7 21.02 -14.59 -3.11
N ASP A 8 21.29 -13.54 -2.35
CA ASP A 8 21.04 -13.58 -0.90
C ASP A 8 19.53 -13.54 -0.60
N VAL A 9 18.79 -12.64 -1.26
CA VAL A 9 17.37 -12.44 -1.02
C VAL A 9 16.59 -12.48 -2.33
N LEU A 10 15.54 -13.30 -2.38
CA LEU A 10 14.53 -13.27 -3.44
C LEU A 10 13.28 -12.56 -2.92
N ILE A 11 12.89 -11.45 -3.55
CA ILE A 11 11.70 -10.68 -3.22
C ILE A 11 10.64 -10.97 -4.28
N CYS A 12 9.48 -11.49 -3.86
CA CYS A 12 8.34 -11.80 -4.72
C CYS A 12 7.27 -10.71 -4.58
N GLY A 13 7.08 -9.89 -5.62
CA GLY A 13 6.17 -8.76 -5.69
C GLY A 13 6.87 -7.40 -5.62
N ALA A 14 6.62 -6.54 -6.63
CA ALA A 14 7.24 -5.23 -6.79
C ALA A 14 6.27 -4.07 -6.56
N GLY A 15 5.35 -4.22 -5.60
CA GLY A 15 4.61 -3.11 -5.00
C GLY A 15 5.48 -2.33 -4.01
N VAL A 16 4.89 -1.35 -3.31
CA VAL A 16 5.61 -0.49 -2.34
C VAL A 16 6.41 -1.29 -1.31
N THR A 17 5.90 -2.44 -0.85
CA THR A 17 6.57 -3.33 0.11
C THR A 17 7.88 -3.87 -0.46
N GLY A 18 7.80 -4.54 -1.61
CA GLY A 18 8.99 -5.13 -2.24
C GLY A 18 9.99 -4.09 -2.71
N LEU A 19 9.51 -2.93 -3.19
CA LEU A 19 10.37 -1.82 -3.59
C LEU A 19 11.09 -1.19 -2.39
N THR A 20 10.41 -0.99 -1.25
CA THR A 20 11.04 -0.50 -0.02
C THR A 20 12.13 -1.45 0.46
N LEU A 21 11.81 -2.76 0.52
CA LEU A 21 12.78 -3.77 0.91
C LEU A 21 13.99 -3.80 -0.04
N ALA A 22 13.75 -3.72 -1.35
CA ALA A 22 14.82 -3.70 -2.33
C ALA A 22 15.74 -2.47 -2.19
N ILE A 23 15.17 -1.28 -1.93
CA ILE A 23 15.95 -0.06 -1.65
C ILE A 23 16.78 -0.23 -0.38
N GLU A 24 16.17 -0.78 0.67
CA GLU A 24 16.84 -1.04 1.95
C GLU A 24 18.01 -2.01 1.80
N LEU A 25 17.81 -3.11 1.08
CA LEU A 25 18.86 -4.09 0.80
C LEU A 25 19.97 -3.50 -0.10
N ALA A 26 19.58 -2.73 -1.13
CA ALA A 26 20.53 -2.10 -2.06
C ALA A 26 21.47 -1.14 -1.33
N ARG A 27 20.96 -0.25 -0.46
CA ARG A 27 21.80 0.69 0.28
C ARG A 27 22.76 0.01 1.25
N HIS A 28 22.44 -1.22 1.64
CA HIS A 28 23.29 -2.04 2.49
C HIS A 28 24.21 -2.99 1.70
N GLY A 29 24.18 -2.97 0.37
CA GLY A 29 25.04 -3.82 -0.48
C GLY A 29 24.69 -5.30 -0.44
N VAL A 30 23.46 -5.65 -0.06
CA VAL A 30 22.96 -7.03 -0.06
C VAL A 30 22.54 -7.42 -1.48
N SER A 31 22.94 -8.60 -1.93
CA SER A 31 22.51 -9.15 -3.21
C SER A 31 21.02 -9.58 -3.15
N PHE A 32 20.23 -9.10 -4.10
CA PHE A 32 18.82 -9.49 -4.18
C PHE A 32 18.32 -9.57 -5.62
N ARG A 33 17.21 -10.29 -5.79
CA ARG A 33 16.39 -10.24 -7.01
C ARG A 33 14.97 -9.85 -6.62
N LEU A 34 14.39 -8.90 -7.36
CA LEU A 34 13.02 -8.41 -7.18
C LEU A 34 12.20 -8.81 -8.39
N ILE A 35 11.34 -9.81 -8.24
CA ILE A 35 10.49 -10.35 -9.31
C ILE A 35 9.04 -9.87 -9.18
N GLU A 36 8.40 -9.63 -10.31
CA GLU A 36 6.99 -9.23 -10.41
C GLU A 36 6.32 -10.00 -11.55
N LYS A 37 5.20 -10.66 -11.26
CA LYS A 37 4.47 -11.45 -12.26
C LYS A 37 3.79 -10.59 -13.35
N ARG A 38 3.41 -9.34 -13.03
CA ARG A 38 2.91 -8.41 -14.04
C ARG A 38 4.02 -8.08 -15.03
N THR A 39 3.63 -7.89 -16.28
CA THR A 39 4.55 -7.50 -17.35
C THR A 39 4.87 -6.01 -17.37
N THR A 40 4.07 -5.20 -16.68
CA THR A 40 4.21 -3.74 -16.59
C THR A 40 3.99 -3.25 -15.15
N PRO A 41 4.52 -2.09 -14.79
CA PRO A 41 4.26 -1.45 -13.51
C PRO A 41 2.76 -1.23 -13.26
N PHE A 42 2.39 -1.19 -11.99
CA PHE A 42 1.05 -0.77 -11.57
C PHE A 42 0.82 0.72 -11.88
N ILE A 43 -0.37 1.05 -12.41
CA ILE A 43 -0.69 2.40 -12.90
C ILE A 43 -1.74 3.14 -12.07
N GLY A 44 -2.33 2.51 -11.06
CA GLY A 44 -3.42 3.10 -10.27
C GLY A 44 -2.97 3.83 -9.00
N SER A 45 -3.88 4.61 -8.45
CA SER A 45 -3.66 5.37 -7.22
C SER A 45 -4.28 4.70 -5.97
N ARG A 46 -4.44 3.38 -5.93
CA ARG A 46 -5.12 2.67 -4.82
C ARG A 46 -4.76 3.26 -3.45
N GLY A 47 -3.47 3.47 -3.17
CA GLY A 47 -2.97 4.28 -2.07
C GLY A 47 -2.56 5.68 -2.56
N LYS A 48 -2.80 6.70 -1.75
CA LYS A 48 -2.39 8.09 -2.09
C LYS A 48 -1.88 8.90 -0.90
N GLY A 49 -1.95 8.34 0.32
CA GLY A 49 -1.54 9.05 1.53
C GLY A 49 -0.21 8.54 2.06
N ILE A 50 0.76 9.43 2.19
CA ILE A 50 2.04 9.18 2.83
C ILE A 50 2.00 9.80 4.21
N GLN A 51 1.91 8.97 5.24
CA GLN A 51 1.82 9.41 6.64
C GLN A 51 3.16 9.96 7.17
N PRO A 52 3.16 10.77 8.24
CA PRO A 52 4.38 11.34 8.81
C PRO A 52 5.48 10.33 9.09
N ARG A 53 5.20 9.20 9.72
CA ARG A 53 6.21 8.14 9.94
C ARG A 53 6.82 7.63 8.63
N THR A 54 6.04 7.51 7.57
CA THR A 54 6.55 7.07 6.27
C THR A 54 7.40 8.14 5.59
N GLN A 55 7.12 9.43 5.86
CA GLN A 55 7.98 10.52 5.38
C GLN A 55 9.36 10.45 6.02
N GLU A 56 9.47 10.13 7.32
CA GLU A 56 10.75 9.89 8.02
C GLU A 56 11.52 8.73 7.37
N ILE A 57 10.84 7.62 7.05
CA ILE A 57 11.44 6.49 6.35
C ILE A 57 11.92 6.92 4.95
N PHE A 58 11.13 7.67 4.21
CA PHE A 58 11.52 8.14 2.88
C PHE A 58 12.68 9.13 2.91
N GLU A 59 12.81 9.92 3.99
CA GLU A 59 13.97 10.76 4.22
C GLU A 59 15.22 9.91 4.42
N ASP A 60 15.17 8.92 5.31
CA ASP A 60 16.28 7.98 5.55
C ASP A 60 16.66 7.17 4.31
N LEU A 61 15.68 6.79 3.48
CA LEU A 61 15.90 6.12 2.20
C LEU A 61 16.38 7.08 1.08
N GLY A 62 16.46 8.39 1.33
CA GLY A 62 16.94 9.41 0.40
C GLY A 62 15.99 9.71 -0.76
N ILE A 63 14.69 9.39 -0.64
CA ILE A 63 13.69 9.62 -1.70
C ILE A 63 12.64 10.68 -1.36
N LEU A 64 12.58 11.19 -0.12
CA LEU A 64 11.53 12.09 0.32
C LEU A 64 11.41 13.34 -0.55
N ASN A 65 12.51 13.99 -0.91
CA ASN A 65 12.48 15.21 -1.73
C ASN A 65 11.80 14.97 -3.09
N LYS A 66 12.04 13.81 -3.71
CA LYS A 66 11.38 13.43 -4.97
C LYS A 66 9.88 13.18 -4.77
N VAL A 67 9.51 12.57 -3.64
CA VAL A 67 8.12 12.30 -3.27
C VAL A 67 7.35 13.60 -3.01
N VAL A 68 7.94 14.54 -2.26
CA VAL A 68 7.37 15.88 -2.01
C VAL A 68 7.20 16.67 -3.30
N ALA A 69 8.20 16.66 -4.19
CA ALA A 69 8.15 17.37 -5.48
C ALA A 69 7.08 16.80 -6.43
N ALA A 70 6.78 15.50 -6.33
CA ALA A 70 5.79 14.83 -7.19
C ALA A 70 4.36 14.84 -6.62
N GLY A 71 4.18 15.25 -5.37
CA GLY A 71 2.92 15.24 -4.65
C GLY A 71 2.50 16.61 -4.14
N GLY A 72 1.77 16.61 -3.02
CA GLY A 72 1.34 17.83 -2.35
C GLY A 72 0.65 17.54 -1.03
N LEU A 73 0.18 18.57 -0.37
CA LEU A 73 -0.71 18.42 0.79
C LEU A 73 -2.11 17.99 0.35
N TYR A 74 -2.85 17.38 1.25
CA TYR A 74 -4.25 17.11 1.00
C TYR A 74 -5.02 18.43 0.91
N PRO A 75 -5.94 18.57 -0.06
CA PRO A 75 -6.85 19.68 -0.09
C PRO A 75 -7.87 19.56 1.06
N ARG A 76 -8.53 20.66 1.40
CA ARG A 76 -9.63 20.65 2.37
C ARG A 76 -10.75 19.71 1.91
N LEU A 77 -11.39 19.05 2.85
CA LEU A 77 -12.56 18.22 2.60
C LEU A 77 -13.79 19.12 2.47
N ARG A 78 -14.50 19.00 1.34
CA ARG A 78 -15.80 19.66 1.12
C ARG A 78 -16.91 18.64 1.20
N THR A 79 -17.70 18.71 2.27
CA THR A 79 -18.87 17.83 2.48
C THR A 79 -20.13 18.55 2.00
N TYR A 80 -20.80 17.99 1.00
CA TYR A 80 -22.02 18.51 0.41
C TYR A 80 -23.25 17.98 1.17
N ARG A 81 -24.23 18.87 1.40
CA ARG A 81 -25.53 18.54 1.95
C ARG A 81 -26.57 18.31 0.85
N HIS A 82 -27.72 17.72 1.20
CA HIS A 82 -28.79 17.45 0.26
C HIS A 82 -29.39 18.71 -0.40
N ASP A 83 -29.33 19.86 0.28
CA ASP A 83 -29.80 21.15 -0.24
C ASP A 83 -28.78 21.85 -1.19
N GLY A 84 -27.65 21.21 -1.45
CA GLY A 84 -26.56 21.73 -2.28
C GLY A 84 -25.59 22.65 -1.53
N SER A 85 -25.85 23.01 -0.27
CA SER A 85 -24.89 23.70 0.57
C SER A 85 -23.73 22.78 0.94
N TYR A 86 -22.61 23.34 1.42
CA TYR A 86 -21.46 22.57 1.81
C TYR A 86 -20.74 23.13 3.03
N VAL A 87 -19.92 22.30 3.65
CA VAL A 87 -19.00 22.68 4.73
C VAL A 87 -17.60 22.22 4.34
N ASP A 88 -16.63 23.11 4.49
CA ASP A 88 -15.21 22.80 4.29
C ASP A 88 -14.55 22.55 5.65
N SER A 89 -13.78 21.46 5.74
CA SER A 89 -13.03 21.07 6.93
C SER A 89 -11.63 20.60 6.57
N ASP A 90 -10.70 20.67 7.51
CA ASP A 90 -9.39 20.08 7.35
C ASP A 90 -9.44 18.58 7.69
N ILE A 91 -8.69 17.76 6.95
CA ILE A 91 -8.66 16.31 7.17
C ILE A 91 -7.74 15.89 8.32
N ALA A 92 -6.84 16.77 8.74
CA ALA A 92 -5.91 16.56 9.84
C ALA A 92 -5.72 17.86 10.63
N HIS A 93 -5.42 17.73 11.91
CA HIS A 93 -5.07 18.88 12.72
C HIS A 93 -3.70 19.44 12.31
N HIS A 94 -3.66 20.75 12.05
CA HIS A 94 -2.41 21.46 11.79
C HIS A 94 -1.68 21.69 13.12
N THR A 95 -0.67 20.87 13.38
CA THR A 95 0.31 21.07 14.46
C THR A 95 1.56 21.76 13.89
N LYS A 96 2.40 22.35 14.73
CA LYS A 96 3.68 22.88 14.27
C LYS A 96 4.73 21.75 14.25
N PRO A 97 5.59 21.69 13.23
CA PRO A 97 6.71 20.77 13.23
C PRO A 97 7.62 21.02 14.44
N THR A 98 8.25 19.97 14.93
CA THR A 98 9.28 20.03 15.98
C THR A 98 10.52 19.29 15.49
N HIS A 99 11.64 19.42 16.20
CA HIS A 99 12.85 18.64 15.87
C HIS A 99 12.63 17.13 16.00
N ALA A 100 11.78 16.70 16.95
CA ALA A 100 11.45 15.29 17.17
C ALA A 100 10.40 14.76 16.19
N GLU A 101 9.55 15.64 15.65
CA GLU A 101 8.48 15.31 14.70
C GLU A 101 8.49 16.34 13.56
N PRO A 102 9.42 16.23 12.62
CA PRO A 102 9.57 17.19 11.52
C PRO A 102 8.42 17.13 10.52
N TYR A 103 7.75 15.97 10.43
CA TYR A 103 6.61 15.75 9.55
C TYR A 103 5.34 15.58 10.38
N HIS A 104 4.34 16.41 10.15
CA HIS A 104 3.10 16.46 10.95
C HIS A 104 1.83 16.37 10.10
N LEU A 105 1.95 16.49 8.78
CA LEU A 105 0.83 16.38 7.83
C LEU A 105 1.09 15.26 6.84
N PRO A 106 0.05 14.51 6.47
CA PRO A 106 0.19 13.51 5.42
C PRO A 106 0.38 14.20 4.05
N LEU A 107 1.27 13.65 3.23
CA LEU A 107 1.38 14.02 1.83
C LEU A 107 0.40 13.20 0.99
N MET A 108 -0.13 13.80 -0.07
CA MET A 108 -0.87 13.12 -1.11
C MET A 108 0.02 12.86 -2.31
N VAL A 109 0.35 11.59 -2.55
CA VAL A 109 1.13 11.14 -3.71
C VAL A 109 0.49 9.86 -4.22
N PRO A 110 0.02 9.80 -5.48
CA PRO A 110 -0.54 8.57 -6.03
C PRO A 110 0.44 7.40 -5.93
N GLN A 111 -0.06 6.21 -5.61
CA GLN A 111 0.79 5.03 -5.39
C GLN A 111 1.70 4.72 -6.58
N ASN A 112 1.18 4.79 -7.81
CA ASN A 112 1.96 4.57 -9.02
C ASN A 112 3.12 5.57 -9.17
N VAL A 113 2.94 6.82 -8.73
CA VAL A 113 4.00 7.85 -8.71
C VAL A 113 5.06 7.50 -7.66
N THR A 114 4.63 7.16 -6.44
CA THR A 114 5.53 6.69 -5.37
C THR A 114 6.36 5.48 -5.83
N GLU A 115 5.71 4.46 -6.39
CA GLU A 115 6.40 3.27 -6.91
C GLU A 115 7.35 3.59 -8.08
N THR A 116 7.02 4.59 -8.90
CA THR A 116 7.91 5.04 -9.99
C THR A 116 9.18 5.67 -9.43
N ILE A 117 9.06 6.57 -8.44
CA ILE A 117 10.22 7.17 -7.76
C ILE A 117 11.11 6.08 -7.14
N MET A 118 10.52 5.08 -6.50
CA MET A 118 11.26 3.97 -5.90
C MET A 118 11.99 3.12 -6.95
N ARG A 119 11.36 2.83 -8.08
CA ARG A 119 12.01 2.11 -9.20
C ARG A 119 13.15 2.91 -9.83
N GLU A 120 12.98 4.22 -9.97
CA GLU A 120 14.02 5.11 -10.47
C GLU A 120 15.21 5.17 -9.52
N GLN A 121 14.97 5.17 -8.20
CA GLN A 121 16.02 5.09 -7.20
C GLN A 121 16.82 3.79 -7.31
N LEU A 122 16.13 2.64 -7.41
CA LEU A 122 16.78 1.34 -7.63
C LEU A 122 17.60 1.33 -8.94
N LYS A 123 17.02 1.88 -10.02
CA LYS A 123 17.72 1.99 -11.32
C LYS A 123 18.98 2.83 -11.22
N ALA A 124 18.95 3.95 -10.49
CA ALA A 124 20.11 4.79 -10.27
C ALA A 124 21.24 4.06 -9.53
N TRP A 125 20.93 3.05 -8.73
CA TRP A 125 21.90 2.20 -8.03
C TRP A 125 22.23 0.90 -8.78
N GLY A 126 21.81 0.77 -10.06
CA GLY A 126 22.11 -0.38 -10.90
C GLY A 126 21.17 -1.58 -10.72
N HIS A 127 20.10 -1.43 -9.95
CA HIS A 127 19.11 -2.48 -9.72
C HIS A 127 17.82 -2.25 -10.53
N ARG A 128 17.06 -3.32 -10.77
CA ARG A 128 15.79 -3.23 -11.50
C ARG A 128 14.80 -4.30 -11.06
N VAL A 129 13.51 -4.01 -11.29
CA VAL A 129 12.44 -5.00 -11.16
C VAL A 129 12.48 -5.93 -12.37
N GLU A 130 12.34 -7.22 -12.12
CA GLU A 130 12.19 -8.25 -13.14
C GLU A 130 10.70 -8.51 -13.39
N PHE A 131 10.14 -7.76 -14.35
CA PHE A 131 8.72 -7.89 -14.72
C PHE A 131 8.47 -9.14 -15.58
N GLY A 132 7.23 -9.67 -15.51
CA GLY A 132 6.83 -10.89 -16.19
C GLY A 132 7.45 -12.16 -15.58
N CYS A 133 8.03 -12.07 -14.38
CA CYS A 133 8.65 -13.16 -13.66
C CYS A 133 7.72 -13.63 -12.53
N GLU A 134 7.20 -14.85 -12.64
CA GLU A 134 6.24 -15.42 -11.69
C GLU A 134 6.84 -16.58 -10.90
N LEU A 135 6.79 -16.50 -9.58
CA LEU A 135 7.13 -17.61 -8.69
C LEU A 135 6.07 -18.70 -8.79
N ARG A 136 6.45 -19.88 -9.31
CA ARG A 136 5.56 -21.02 -9.53
C ARG A 136 5.62 -22.04 -8.40
N HIS A 137 6.78 -22.22 -7.82
CA HIS A 137 7.02 -23.13 -6.73
C HIS A 137 8.23 -22.72 -5.93
N PHE A 138 8.31 -23.13 -4.67
CA PHE A 138 9.52 -23.08 -3.88
C PHE A 138 9.56 -24.21 -2.84
N ALA A 139 10.76 -24.57 -2.45
CA ALA A 139 11.06 -25.46 -1.35
C ALA A 139 12.18 -24.85 -0.51
N GLN A 140 12.19 -25.11 0.79
CA GLN A 140 13.23 -24.62 1.68
C GLN A 140 13.95 -25.73 2.41
N THR A 141 15.20 -25.47 2.72
CA THR A 141 16.06 -26.22 3.63
C THR A 141 16.38 -25.34 4.85
N PRO A 142 17.06 -25.83 5.89
CA PRO A 142 17.53 -24.98 6.97
C PRO A 142 18.48 -23.83 6.52
N ARG A 143 19.08 -23.93 5.32
CA ARG A 143 20.08 -22.96 4.83
C ARG A 143 19.60 -22.09 3.67
N THR A 144 18.75 -22.60 2.78
CA THR A 144 18.39 -21.94 1.53
C THR A 144 16.94 -22.20 1.13
N VAL A 145 16.45 -21.35 0.23
CA VAL A 145 15.20 -21.53 -0.51
C VAL A 145 15.55 -21.78 -1.97
N THR A 146 14.97 -22.83 -2.56
CA THR A 146 15.02 -23.09 -4.01
C THR A 146 13.70 -22.65 -4.61
N ALA A 147 13.72 -21.64 -5.45
CA ALA A 147 12.54 -21.05 -6.09
C ALA A 147 12.53 -21.36 -7.59
N TYR A 148 11.38 -21.73 -8.11
CA TYR A 148 11.12 -22.02 -9.53
C TYR A 148 10.31 -20.86 -10.09
N VAL A 149 10.91 -20.12 -11.02
CA VAL A 149 10.37 -18.88 -11.57
C VAL A 149 10.16 -19.04 -13.07
N ALA A 150 8.96 -18.73 -13.54
CA ALA A 150 8.65 -18.61 -14.96
C ALA A 150 8.82 -17.13 -15.37
N GLY A 151 9.68 -16.89 -16.35
CA GLY A 151 9.97 -15.55 -16.85
C GLY A 151 9.89 -15.45 -18.38
N PRO A 152 10.09 -14.25 -18.96
CA PRO A 152 10.05 -14.04 -20.41
C PRO A 152 11.08 -14.87 -21.18
N ALA A 153 12.20 -15.23 -20.54
CA ALA A 153 13.25 -16.06 -21.14
C ALA A 153 13.07 -17.58 -20.88
N GLY A 154 11.94 -18.00 -20.31
CA GLY A 154 11.65 -19.36 -19.91
C GLY A 154 11.72 -19.58 -18.40
N GLU A 155 11.80 -20.86 -18.01
CA GLU A 155 11.88 -21.24 -16.59
C GLU A 155 13.32 -21.19 -16.07
N GLU A 156 13.47 -20.73 -14.83
CA GLU A 156 14.74 -20.73 -14.11
C GLU A 156 14.56 -21.19 -12.67
N VAL A 157 15.66 -21.66 -12.08
CA VAL A 157 15.76 -22.01 -10.66
C VAL A 157 16.66 -21.00 -9.97
N ILE A 158 16.11 -20.34 -8.95
CA ILE A 158 16.83 -19.37 -8.12
C ILE A 158 17.07 -20.00 -6.75
N ILE A 159 18.32 -20.04 -6.33
CA ILE A 159 18.69 -20.46 -4.97
C ILE A 159 18.98 -19.17 -4.18
N ALA A 160 18.21 -18.94 -3.10
CA ALA A 160 18.34 -17.78 -2.24
C ALA A 160 18.56 -18.18 -0.78
N HIS A 161 19.22 -17.35 0.02
CA HIS A 161 19.25 -17.56 1.46
C HIS A 161 17.89 -17.30 2.08
N TYR A 162 17.15 -16.29 1.58
CA TYR A 162 15.82 -15.94 2.06
C TYR A 162 14.86 -15.63 0.91
N LEU A 163 13.58 -15.95 1.10
CA LEU A 163 12.46 -15.58 0.22
C LEU A 163 11.52 -14.66 0.98
N ILE A 164 11.15 -13.52 0.35
CA ILE A 164 10.21 -12.58 0.93
C ILE A 164 8.95 -12.52 0.06
N GLY A 165 7.82 -12.91 0.63
CA GLY A 165 6.49 -12.73 0.04
C GLY A 165 5.99 -11.29 0.27
N ALA A 166 6.12 -10.45 -0.75
CA ALA A 166 5.55 -9.09 -0.84
C ALA A 166 4.49 -9.04 -1.95
N ASP A 167 3.82 -10.18 -2.19
CA ASP A 167 2.97 -10.49 -3.36
C ASP A 167 1.48 -10.20 -3.13
N GLY A 168 1.17 -9.35 -2.13
CA GLY A 168 -0.14 -8.76 -1.90
C GLY A 168 -1.14 -9.68 -1.20
N GLY A 169 -2.37 -9.22 -0.98
CA GLY A 169 -3.38 -9.91 -0.16
C GLY A 169 -3.74 -11.30 -0.62
N GLY A 170 -3.64 -11.59 -1.92
CA GLY A 170 -3.80 -12.90 -2.52
C GLY A 170 -2.59 -13.82 -2.43
N SER A 171 -1.55 -13.46 -1.67
CA SER A 171 -0.20 -14.04 -1.63
C SER A 171 -0.11 -15.52 -1.95
N PHE A 172 0.65 -15.84 -2.99
CA PHE A 172 1.04 -17.20 -3.33
C PHE A 172 2.01 -17.76 -2.28
N VAL A 173 2.97 -16.95 -1.83
CA VAL A 173 3.98 -17.35 -0.85
C VAL A 173 3.31 -17.78 0.45
N ARG A 174 2.40 -16.97 1.01
CA ARG A 174 1.64 -17.33 2.23
C ARG A 174 0.88 -18.65 2.07
N LYS A 175 0.14 -18.80 0.97
CA LYS A 175 -0.65 -20.01 0.68
C LYS A 175 0.23 -21.24 0.55
N LYS A 176 1.37 -21.11 -0.11
CA LYS A 176 2.31 -22.22 -0.33
C LYS A 176 3.00 -22.65 0.97
N LEU A 177 3.21 -21.74 1.91
CA LEU A 177 3.68 -22.03 3.27
C LEU A 177 2.62 -22.73 4.14
N GLY A 178 1.35 -22.71 3.74
CA GLY A 178 0.26 -23.19 4.57
C GLY A 178 -0.07 -22.26 5.76
N VAL A 179 0.42 -21.01 5.74
CA VAL A 179 0.15 -20.04 6.81
C VAL A 179 -1.29 -19.58 6.73
N SER A 180 -2.02 -19.75 7.81
CA SER A 180 -3.41 -19.33 7.92
C SER A 180 -3.54 -17.80 7.90
N PHE A 181 -4.70 -17.32 7.42
CA PHE A 181 -4.98 -15.89 7.27
C PHE A 181 -6.31 -15.56 7.96
N PRO A 182 -6.38 -15.74 9.28
CA PRO A 182 -7.60 -15.52 10.04
C PRO A 182 -8.06 -14.06 9.94
N GLY A 183 -9.36 -13.87 10.15
CA GLY A 183 -10.04 -12.60 10.06
C GLY A 183 -11.37 -12.72 9.34
N ARG A 184 -11.89 -11.60 8.86
CA ARG A 184 -13.21 -11.56 8.23
C ARG A 184 -13.21 -10.76 6.93
N THR A 185 -14.08 -11.18 6.04
CA THR A 185 -14.55 -10.38 4.91
C THR A 185 -15.71 -9.51 5.39
N LEU A 186 -15.66 -8.21 5.15
CA LEU A 186 -16.60 -7.25 5.73
C LEU A 186 -17.92 -7.14 4.94
N GLY A 187 -18.06 -7.85 3.81
CA GLY A 187 -19.24 -7.76 2.95
C GLY A 187 -19.39 -6.42 2.23
N ILE A 188 -18.41 -5.53 2.33
CA ILE A 188 -18.42 -4.21 1.72
C ILE A 188 -17.64 -4.28 0.40
N HIS A 189 -18.33 -3.98 -0.69
CA HIS A 189 -17.77 -3.86 -2.02
C HIS A 189 -17.52 -2.39 -2.36
N ALA A 190 -16.40 -2.09 -2.97
CA ALA A 190 -16.03 -0.73 -3.28
C ALA A 190 -15.41 -0.61 -4.68
N LEU A 191 -15.62 0.57 -5.27
CA LEU A 191 -14.96 1.05 -6.46
C LEU A 191 -13.88 2.03 -6.08
N VAL A 192 -12.73 1.94 -6.73
CA VAL A 192 -11.76 3.02 -6.82
C VAL A 192 -11.35 3.19 -8.27
N ALA A 193 -11.38 4.43 -8.77
CA ALA A 193 -11.02 4.74 -10.14
C ALA A 193 -10.19 6.03 -10.20
N ASP A 194 -9.20 6.05 -11.09
CA ASP A 194 -8.50 7.26 -11.49
C ASP A 194 -9.12 7.75 -12.79
N ALA A 195 -9.64 8.97 -12.80
CA ALA A 195 -10.37 9.51 -13.93
C ALA A 195 -10.02 10.97 -14.22
N SER A 196 -10.03 11.32 -15.50
CA SER A 196 -10.11 12.71 -15.94
C SER A 196 -11.59 13.11 -16.02
N LEU A 197 -11.95 14.24 -15.42
CA LEU A 197 -13.32 14.71 -15.38
C LEU A 197 -13.41 16.24 -15.44
N SER A 198 -14.60 16.76 -15.78
CA SER A 198 -14.98 18.16 -15.66
C SER A 198 -16.17 18.33 -14.71
N GLY A 199 -16.50 19.59 -14.38
CA GLY A 199 -17.62 19.96 -13.49
C GLY A 199 -17.24 20.04 -12.01
N LEU A 200 -16.02 19.64 -11.61
CA LEU A 200 -15.51 19.78 -10.25
C LEU A 200 -14.21 20.59 -10.25
N ASN A 201 -14.02 21.47 -9.26
CA ASN A 201 -12.75 22.15 -9.06
C ASN A 201 -11.69 21.21 -8.42
N ARG A 202 -10.44 21.63 -8.42
CA ARG A 202 -9.33 20.86 -7.87
C ARG A 202 -8.85 21.34 -6.51
N ASP A 203 -9.55 22.32 -5.92
CA ASP A 203 -9.11 22.98 -4.68
C ASP A 203 -9.55 22.23 -3.44
N VAL A 204 -10.50 21.29 -3.58
CA VAL A 204 -11.08 20.56 -2.47
C VAL A 204 -11.23 19.06 -2.80
N TRP A 205 -11.24 18.23 -1.77
CA TRP A 205 -11.66 16.85 -1.81
C TRP A 205 -13.18 16.81 -1.64
N HIS A 206 -13.89 16.44 -2.70
CA HIS A 206 -15.36 16.41 -2.72
C HIS A 206 -15.89 15.18 -2.01
N HIS A 207 -16.83 15.36 -1.08
CA HIS A 207 -17.50 14.30 -0.33
C HIS A 207 -19.00 14.48 -0.42
N PHE A 208 -19.68 13.57 -1.08
CA PHE A 208 -21.12 13.57 -1.32
C PHE A 208 -21.80 12.47 -0.51
N ASN A 209 -23.03 12.74 -0.05
CA ASN A 209 -23.89 11.83 0.69
C ASN A 209 -23.22 11.28 1.97
N ASP A 210 -22.60 12.17 2.74
CA ASP A 210 -21.98 11.83 4.02
C ASP A 210 -23.02 11.22 4.98
N GLY A 211 -22.67 10.08 5.62
CA GLY A 211 -23.58 9.32 6.47
C GLY A 211 -24.47 8.32 5.72
N ASP A 212 -24.64 8.41 4.41
CA ASP A 212 -25.32 7.39 3.59
C ASP A 212 -24.31 6.52 2.86
N MET A 213 -23.92 5.43 3.51
CA MET A 213 -22.90 4.52 2.95
C MET A 213 -23.27 3.95 1.57
N ALA A 214 -24.57 3.73 1.30
CA ALA A 214 -25.00 3.17 0.02
C ALA A 214 -24.80 4.15 -1.15
N ARG A 215 -24.89 5.45 -0.88
CA ARG A 215 -24.80 6.52 -1.88
C ARG A 215 -23.51 7.34 -1.81
N MET A 216 -22.71 7.16 -0.76
CA MET A 216 -21.49 7.93 -0.53
C MET A 216 -20.52 7.85 -1.72
N ILE A 217 -20.04 9.01 -2.13
CA ILE A 217 -19.00 9.14 -3.13
C ILE A 217 -17.97 10.14 -2.65
N THR A 218 -16.71 9.83 -2.80
CA THR A 218 -15.61 10.78 -2.64
C THR A 218 -14.86 10.96 -3.94
N ILE A 219 -14.57 12.20 -4.31
CA ILE A 219 -13.84 12.55 -5.53
C ILE A 219 -12.69 13.48 -5.13
N CYS A 220 -11.47 12.97 -5.18
CA CYS A 220 -10.29 13.66 -4.70
C CYS A 220 -9.37 14.00 -5.87
N PRO A 221 -9.01 15.27 -6.09
CA PRO A 221 -7.99 15.60 -7.08
C PRO A 221 -6.65 14.99 -6.65
N LEU A 222 -5.98 14.31 -7.57
CA LEU A 222 -4.67 13.71 -7.30
C LEU A 222 -3.57 14.75 -7.56
N ALA A 223 -2.79 15.03 -6.52
CA ALA A 223 -1.68 15.96 -6.61
C ALA A 223 -0.63 15.49 -7.66
N GLY A 224 0.00 16.43 -8.34
CA GLY A 224 0.98 16.16 -9.38
C GLY A 224 0.41 15.58 -10.69
N THR A 225 -0.93 15.48 -10.81
CA THR A 225 -1.61 14.92 -11.99
C THR A 225 -2.80 15.77 -12.41
N GLN A 226 -3.42 15.43 -13.57
CA GLN A 226 -4.72 16.01 -13.98
C GLN A 226 -5.90 15.10 -13.60
N LEU A 227 -5.64 13.98 -12.91
CA LEU A 227 -6.65 13.00 -12.57
C LEU A 227 -7.32 13.30 -11.23
N PHE A 228 -8.48 12.72 -11.05
CA PHE A 228 -9.17 12.59 -9.76
C PHE A 228 -9.26 11.12 -9.39
N GLN A 229 -9.14 10.81 -8.10
CA GLN A 229 -9.51 9.51 -7.58
C GLN A 229 -10.96 9.54 -7.13
N ILE A 230 -11.77 8.66 -7.69
CA ILE A 230 -13.17 8.44 -7.34
C ILE A 230 -13.24 7.20 -6.46
N GLN A 231 -13.92 7.30 -5.32
CA GLN A 231 -14.22 6.15 -4.46
C GLN A 231 -15.72 6.12 -4.19
N ALA A 232 -16.30 4.92 -4.31
CA ALA A 232 -17.72 4.69 -4.03
C ALA A 232 -17.92 3.27 -3.48
N LEU A 233 -18.98 3.06 -2.71
CA LEU A 233 -19.42 1.72 -2.36
C LEU A 233 -20.34 1.17 -3.46
N LEU A 234 -20.26 -0.14 -3.66
CA LEU A 234 -21.02 -0.87 -4.66
C LEU A 234 -21.99 -1.86 -3.97
N ALA A 235 -23.07 -2.18 -4.65
CA ALA A 235 -23.89 -3.33 -4.27
C ALA A 235 -23.05 -4.63 -4.38
N PRO A 236 -23.34 -5.65 -3.57
CA PRO A 236 -22.56 -6.90 -3.57
C PRO A 236 -22.52 -7.62 -4.92
N ASP A 237 -23.58 -7.48 -5.70
CA ASP A 237 -23.81 -8.11 -7.00
C ASP A 237 -23.53 -7.19 -8.19
N ASP A 238 -22.96 -6.00 -7.95
CA ASP A 238 -22.62 -5.06 -9.02
C ASP A 238 -21.59 -5.66 -9.98
N SER A 239 -22.08 -6.11 -11.11
CA SER A 239 -21.29 -6.69 -12.22
C SER A 239 -20.91 -5.67 -13.28
N GLN A 240 -21.30 -4.39 -13.15
CA GLN A 240 -21.08 -3.36 -14.17
C GLN A 240 -19.61 -3.22 -14.53
N ASN A 241 -19.35 -3.07 -15.81
CA ASN A 241 -18.04 -2.67 -16.33
C ASN A 241 -18.02 -1.14 -16.46
N PHE A 242 -17.17 -0.45 -15.70
CA PHE A 242 -17.15 1.01 -15.63
C PHE A 242 -16.40 1.60 -16.85
N SER A 243 -17.14 1.94 -17.91
CA SER A 243 -16.69 2.89 -18.95
C SER A 243 -16.87 4.33 -18.46
N ALA A 244 -16.37 5.32 -19.20
CA ALA A 244 -16.54 6.74 -18.87
C ALA A 244 -18.02 7.14 -18.80
N ASP A 245 -18.84 6.66 -19.72
CA ASP A 245 -20.29 6.94 -19.75
C ASP A 245 -21.03 6.27 -18.59
N VAL A 246 -20.71 5.00 -18.30
CA VAL A 246 -21.30 4.26 -17.16
C VAL A 246 -20.95 4.93 -15.85
N LEU A 247 -19.69 5.34 -15.64
CA LEU A 247 -19.27 6.02 -14.43
C LEU A 247 -19.88 7.43 -14.34
N THR A 248 -20.05 8.15 -15.45
CA THR A 248 -20.74 9.44 -15.50
C THR A 248 -22.21 9.27 -15.07
N ALA A 249 -22.93 8.30 -15.62
CA ALA A 249 -24.32 8.02 -15.25
C ALA A 249 -24.44 7.64 -13.76
N PHE A 250 -23.56 6.78 -13.27
CA PHE A 250 -23.47 6.38 -11.86
C PHE A 250 -23.23 7.57 -10.92
N LEU A 251 -22.34 8.50 -11.29
CA LEU A 251 -22.13 9.72 -10.53
C LEU A 251 -23.38 10.61 -10.55
N THR A 252 -23.95 10.86 -11.73
CA THR A 252 -25.15 11.70 -11.90
C THR A 252 -26.31 11.21 -11.06
N GLU A 253 -26.56 9.90 -11.04
CA GLU A 253 -27.61 9.28 -10.21
C GLU A 253 -27.40 9.57 -8.72
N ARG A 254 -26.14 9.42 -8.24
CA ARG A 254 -25.86 9.51 -6.80
C ARG A 254 -25.71 10.93 -6.28
N ILE A 255 -25.11 11.83 -7.05
CA ILE A 255 -24.81 13.20 -6.59
C ILE A 255 -25.77 14.25 -7.16
N GLY A 256 -26.67 13.87 -8.10
CA GLY A 256 -27.68 14.78 -8.67
C GLY A 256 -27.09 15.87 -9.58
N ARG A 257 -25.83 15.75 -10.05
CA ARG A 257 -25.14 16.75 -10.88
C ARG A 257 -24.92 16.23 -12.30
N THR A 258 -25.45 16.93 -13.27
CA THR A 258 -25.34 16.60 -14.70
C THR A 258 -24.15 17.27 -15.38
N ASP A 259 -23.50 18.22 -14.71
CA ASP A 259 -22.31 18.93 -15.20
C ASP A 259 -21.00 18.19 -14.91
N VAL A 260 -21.03 17.17 -14.04
CA VAL A 260 -19.86 16.32 -13.77
C VAL A 260 -19.78 15.23 -14.84
N ARG A 261 -18.74 15.28 -15.66
CA ARG A 261 -18.54 14.34 -16.78
C ARG A 261 -17.16 13.69 -16.73
N ILE A 262 -17.12 12.38 -16.86
CA ILE A 262 -15.88 11.60 -16.99
C ILE A 262 -15.44 11.61 -18.45
N HIS A 263 -14.19 11.92 -18.70
CA HIS A 263 -13.60 11.91 -20.04
C HIS A 263 -12.78 10.65 -20.33
N SER A 264 -12.03 10.18 -19.31
CA SER A 264 -11.24 8.96 -19.42
C SER A 264 -11.04 8.30 -18.07
N ILE A 265 -10.83 6.99 -18.05
CA ILE A 265 -10.54 6.19 -16.85
C ILE A 265 -9.27 5.38 -17.13
N PRO A 266 -8.08 5.92 -16.87
CA PRO A 266 -6.82 5.19 -17.04
C PRO A 266 -6.76 3.93 -16.17
N TRP A 267 -7.42 3.95 -15.02
CA TRP A 267 -7.42 2.81 -14.12
C TRP A 267 -8.71 2.75 -13.29
N VAL A 268 -9.21 1.53 -13.09
CA VAL A 268 -10.36 1.24 -12.24
C VAL A 268 -10.20 -0.12 -11.57
N SER A 269 -10.65 -0.24 -10.34
CA SER A 269 -10.64 -1.50 -9.59
C SER A 269 -11.87 -1.61 -8.70
N LYS A 270 -12.51 -2.78 -8.76
CA LYS A 270 -13.48 -3.21 -7.76
C LYS A 270 -12.77 -4.09 -6.75
N TYR A 271 -13.10 -3.96 -5.49
CA TYR A 271 -12.52 -4.78 -4.43
C TYR A 271 -13.50 -4.99 -3.29
N GLN A 272 -13.31 -6.07 -2.56
CA GLN A 272 -14.03 -6.37 -1.34
C GLN A 272 -13.14 -6.06 -0.14
N MET A 273 -13.70 -5.37 0.86
CA MET A 273 -12.95 -5.03 2.07
C MET A 273 -12.76 -6.26 2.95
N ASN A 274 -11.52 -6.47 3.36
CA ASN A 274 -11.10 -7.54 4.24
C ASN A 274 -10.37 -6.98 5.46
N ALA A 275 -10.46 -7.69 6.58
CA ALA A 275 -9.69 -7.48 7.79
C ALA A 275 -9.10 -8.83 8.21
N ARG A 276 -7.83 -9.08 7.85
CA ARG A 276 -7.15 -10.36 8.05
C ARG A 276 -5.68 -10.14 8.41
N ILE A 277 -5.12 -11.04 9.20
CA ILE A 277 -3.70 -11.04 9.55
C ILE A 277 -3.16 -12.47 9.49
N ALA A 278 -1.95 -12.64 8.95
CA ALA A 278 -1.28 -13.92 8.91
C ALA A 278 -0.92 -14.40 10.33
N GLU A 279 -1.07 -15.69 10.56
CA GLU A 279 -0.72 -16.32 11.83
C GLU A 279 0.77 -16.15 12.13
N HIS A 280 1.61 -16.31 11.10
CA HIS A 280 3.05 -16.14 11.16
C HIS A 280 3.55 -15.22 10.04
N TYR A 281 4.55 -14.39 10.35
CA TYR A 281 5.25 -13.55 9.39
C TYR A 281 6.57 -14.18 8.93
N ARG A 282 7.05 -15.19 9.67
CA ARG A 282 8.23 -15.97 9.35
C ARG A 282 7.95 -17.47 9.45
N VAL A 283 8.37 -18.25 8.45
CA VAL A 283 8.43 -19.70 8.48
C VAL A 283 9.79 -20.12 7.92
N GLY A 284 10.71 -20.45 8.79
CA GLY A 284 12.09 -20.82 8.40
C GLY A 284 12.81 -19.68 7.69
N LYS A 285 13.14 -19.88 6.41
CA LYS A 285 13.83 -18.92 5.55
C LYS A 285 12.89 -18.05 4.70
N VAL A 286 11.57 -18.13 4.93
CA VAL A 286 10.56 -17.40 4.16
C VAL A 286 9.81 -16.43 5.06
N PHE A 287 9.68 -15.17 4.58
CA PHE A 287 9.01 -14.08 5.28
C PHE A 287 7.82 -13.56 4.49
N LEU A 288 6.85 -13.00 5.20
CA LEU A 288 5.70 -12.28 4.64
C LEU A 288 5.75 -10.81 5.08
N ALA A 289 5.49 -9.88 4.16
CA ALA A 289 5.48 -8.45 4.46
C ALA A 289 4.35 -7.73 3.71
N GLY A 290 3.82 -6.66 4.31
CA GLY A 290 2.73 -5.87 3.76
C GLY A 290 1.45 -6.67 3.59
N ASP A 291 0.72 -6.44 2.50
CA ASP A 291 -0.57 -7.10 2.24
C ASP A 291 -0.49 -8.64 2.19
N ALA A 292 0.70 -9.22 1.98
CA ALA A 292 0.89 -10.66 2.09
C ALA A 292 0.73 -11.16 3.53
N ALA A 293 1.06 -10.32 4.51
CA ALA A 293 0.97 -10.60 5.94
C ALA A 293 -0.32 -10.07 6.59
N HIS A 294 -0.85 -8.94 6.14
CA HIS A 294 -2.07 -8.34 6.70
C HIS A 294 -2.83 -7.48 5.69
N VAL A 295 -4.14 -7.50 5.76
CA VAL A 295 -5.03 -6.63 4.97
C VAL A 295 -6.10 -6.03 5.88
N HIS A 296 -6.45 -4.78 5.64
CA HIS A 296 -7.45 -4.06 6.42
C HIS A 296 -8.25 -3.07 5.53
N PRO A 297 -9.40 -2.56 6.00
CA PRO A 297 -10.14 -1.52 5.29
C PRO A 297 -9.25 -0.30 4.97
N PRO A 298 -9.48 0.39 3.84
CA PRO A 298 -8.64 1.52 3.42
C PRO A 298 -8.85 2.79 4.24
N THR A 299 -9.74 2.75 5.25
CA THR A 299 -10.03 3.87 6.15
C THR A 299 -8.77 4.37 6.86
N GLY A 300 -8.58 5.68 6.87
CA GLY A 300 -7.38 6.30 7.45
C GLY A 300 -6.12 6.26 6.57
N GLY A 301 -6.13 5.55 5.44
CA GLY A 301 -4.98 5.49 4.52
C GLY A 301 -3.76 4.79 5.11
N GLN A 302 -3.96 3.70 5.85
CA GLN A 302 -2.91 3.07 6.66
C GLN A 302 -2.10 2.00 5.91
N GLY A 303 -2.70 1.24 4.98
CA GLY A 303 -2.12 0.02 4.40
C GLY A 303 -0.78 0.21 3.71
N LEU A 304 -0.70 1.17 2.80
CA LEU A 304 0.54 1.49 2.11
C LEU A 304 1.67 1.83 3.10
N ASN A 305 1.36 2.64 4.11
CA ASN A 305 2.32 3.11 5.10
C ASN A 305 2.83 1.98 6.00
N THR A 306 1.95 1.12 6.48
CA THR A 306 2.33 -0.05 7.30
C THR A 306 3.15 -1.05 6.50
N SER A 307 2.80 -1.27 5.23
CA SER A 307 3.56 -2.14 4.32
C SER A 307 4.99 -1.64 4.08
N ILE A 308 5.19 -0.32 3.96
CA ILE A 308 6.52 0.29 3.86
C ILE A 308 7.29 0.08 5.15
N GLN A 309 6.66 0.27 6.31
CA GLN A 309 7.31 0.07 7.60
C GLN A 309 7.70 -1.38 7.85
N ASP A 310 6.88 -2.36 7.42
CA ASP A 310 7.25 -3.78 7.51
C ASP A 310 8.54 -4.06 6.72
N ALA A 311 8.58 -3.60 5.48
CA ALA A 311 9.73 -3.80 4.60
C ALA A 311 10.99 -3.09 5.11
N TYR A 312 10.84 -1.88 5.64
CA TYR A 312 11.92 -1.13 6.26
C TYR A 312 12.46 -1.84 7.51
N ASN A 313 11.57 -2.30 8.42
CA ASN A 313 11.94 -3.05 9.62
C ASN A 313 12.66 -4.35 9.30
N LEU A 314 12.16 -5.12 8.32
CA LEU A 314 12.79 -6.38 7.90
C LEU A 314 14.13 -6.16 7.20
N GLY A 315 14.23 -5.11 6.38
CA GLY A 315 15.37 -4.90 5.48
C GLY A 315 16.68 -4.68 6.21
N TRP A 316 16.74 -3.78 7.18
CA TRP A 316 17.96 -3.54 7.96
C TRP A 316 18.37 -4.75 8.81
N LYS A 317 17.39 -5.48 9.37
CA LYS A 317 17.64 -6.71 10.14
C LYS A 317 18.27 -7.80 9.26
N MET A 318 17.73 -7.96 8.06
CA MET A 318 18.25 -8.92 7.09
C MET A 318 19.66 -8.54 6.63
N ALA A 319 19.90 -7.25 6.40
CA ALA A 319 21.22 -6.76 6.06
C ALA A 319 22.24 -6.95 7.18
N ALA A 320 21.83 -6.73 8.44
CA ALA A 320 22.68 -6.98 9.60
C ALA A 320 23.03 -8.46 9.76
N LEU A 321 22.03 -9.35 9.60
CA LEU A 321 22.24 -10.79 9.64
C LEU A 321 23.24 -11.28 8.57
N LEU A 322 23.09 -10.82 7.33
CA LEU A 322 23.97 -11.20 6.22
C LEU A 322 25.39 -10.68 6.40
N ARG A 323 25.60 -9.75 7.34
CA ARG A 323 26.91 -9.27 7.80
C ARG A 323 27.42 -9.96 9.07
N GLY A 324 26.70 -10.96 9.57
CA GLY A 324 27.13 -11.79 10.71
C GLY A 324 26.39 -11.55 12.02
N ALA A 325 25.29 -10.80 12.05
CA ALA A 325 24.42 -10.76 13.23
C ALA A 325 23.73 -12.12 13.44
N GLY A 326 23.24 -12.36 14.68
CA GLY A 326 22.55 -13.62 14.99
C GLY A 326 21.16 -13.72 14.35
N GLU A 327 20.69 -14.96 14.11
CA GLU A 327 19.38 -15.21 13.48
C GLU A 327 18.19 -14.75 14.33
N GLU A 328 18.36 -14.65 15.64
CA GLU A 328 17.38 -14.13 16.58
C GLU A 328 16.93 -12.69 16.23
N LEU A 329 17.79 -11.94 15.54
CA LEU A 329 17.43 -10.62 15.03
C LEU A 329 16.23 -10.65 14.07
N LEU A 330 16.13 -11.70 13.24
CA LEU A 330 15.00 -11.85 12.32
C LEU A 330 13.70 -12.28 13.02
N ASP A 331 13.77 -12.91 14.20
CA ASP A 331 12.59 -13.29 14.98
C ASP A 331 11.89 -12.04 15.53
N SER A 332 12.66 -10.97 15.82
CA SER A 332 12.11 -9.70 16.27
C SER A 332 11.19 -9.02 15.21
N TYR A 333 11.31 -9.35 13.93
CA TYR A 333 10.44 -8.81 12.89
C TYR A 333 8.96 -9.12 13.14
N GLU A 334 8.62 -10.40 13.34
CA GLU A 334 7.23 -10.80 13.65
C GLU A 334 6.76 -10.21 14.99
N GLN A 335 7.62 -10.25 16.00
CA GLN A 335 7.31 -9.73 17.34
C GLN A 335 7.04 -8.22 17.36
N GLU A 336 7.69 -7.46 16.48
CA GLU A 336 7.48 -6.03 16.35
C GLU A 336 6.33 -5.67 15.41
N ARG A 337 6.23 -6.32 14.25
CA ARG A 337 5.33 -5.86 13.20
C ARG A 337 3.93 -6.46 13.26
N ARG A 338 3.80 -7.69 13.75
CA ARG A 338 2.48 -8.33 13.87
C ARG A 338 1.57 -7.62 14.88
N PRO A 339 2.00 -7.20 16.09
CA PRO A 339 1.17 -6.41 17.01
C PRO A 339 0.75 -5.04 16.44
N VAL A 340 1.62 -4.39 15.65
CA VAL A 340 1.28 -3.15 14.96
C VAL A 340 0.15 -3.38 13.96
N ALA A 341 0.21 -4.46 13.17
CA ALA A 341 -0.86 -4.82 12.24
C ALA A 341 -2.18 -5.15 12.96
N GLU A 342 -2.14 -5.82 14.11
CA GLU A 342 -3.33 -6.06 14.96
C GLU A 342 -3.97 -4.76 15.43
N SER A 343 -3.17 -3.84 15.98
CA SER A 343 -3.64 -2.51 16.40
C SER A 343 -4.25 -1.74 15.24
N LEU A 344 -3.66 -1.86 14.06
CA LEU A 344 -4.14 -1.23 12.85
C LEU A 344 -5.47 -1.80 12.34
N LEU A 345 -5.68 -3.11 12.45
CA LEU A 345 -6.98 -3.72 12.15
C LEU A 345 -8.08 -3.12 13.03
N HIS A 346 -7.81 -2.93 14.31
CA HIS A 346 -8.74 -2.28 15.26
C HIS A 346 -8.99 -0.82 14.89
N LEU A 347 -7.94 -0.06 14.62
CA LEU A 347 -8.04 1.35 14.22
C LEU A 347 -8.86 1.51 12.93
N SER A 348 -8.52 0.79 11.88
CA SER A 348 -9.20 0.90 10.58
C SER A 348 -10.67 0.48 10.65
N THR A 349 -11.02 -0.48 11.52
CA THR A 349 -12.41 -0.88 11.78
C THR A 349 -13.17 0.23 12.51
N ARG A 350 -12.61 0.84 13.56
CA ARG A 350 -13.21 1.99 14.27
C ARG A 350 -13.43 3.17 13.33
N LEU A 351 -12.44 3.49 12.47
CA LEU A 351 -12.56 4.57 11.48
C LEU A 351 -13.66 4.28 10.45
N LEU A 352 -13.81 3.02 10.03
CA LEU A 352 -14.90 2.62 9.14
C LEU A 352 -16.27 2.80 9.80
N ASP A 353 -16.41 2.42 11.07
CA ASP A 353 -17.66 2.58 11.81
C ASP A 353 -17.98 4.06 12.08
N SER A 354 -16.96 4.89 12.35
CA SER A 354 -17.13 6.35 12.45
C SER A 354 -17.58 6.95 11.11
N GLN A 355 -17.01 6.51 9.99
CA GLN A 355 -17.40 6.96 8.66
C GLN A 355 -18.84 6.63 8.31
N LYS A 356 -19.39 5.50 8.79
CA LYS A 356 -20.82 5.14 8.66
C LYS A 356 -21.75 6.12 9.38
N GLN A 357 -21.26 6.77 10.42
CA GLN A 357 -22.02 7.75 11.23
C GLN A 357 -21.86 9.20 10.72
N GLY A 358 -21.08 9.41 9.66
CA GLY A 358 -20.74 10.70 9.09
C GLY A 358 -19.48 11.30 9.73
N GLY A 359 -18.53 11.65 8.89
CA GLY A 359 -17.30 12.34 9.26
C GLY A 359 -16.02 11.58 8.94
N ILE A 360 -15.04 12.32 8.43
CA ILE A 360 -13.66 11.85 8.21
C ILE A 360 -12.76 12.68 9.11
N LYS A 361 -12.51 12.22 10.33
CA LYS A 361 -11.49 12.80 11.20
C LYS A 361 -10.26 11.90 11.24
N ARG A 362 -9.09 12.49 11.02
CA ARG A 362 -7.79 11.84 11.11
C ARG A 362 -7.03 12.47 12.27
N GLU A 363 -6.96 11.75 13.35
CA GLU A 363 -6.25 12.15 14.56
C GLU A 363 -4.80 11.64 14.53
N ARG A 364 -4.07 11.84 15.62
CA ARG A 364 -2.66 11.48 15.74
C ARG A 364 -2.39 9.98 15.49
N ASP A 365 -3.33 9.11 15.85
CA ASP A 365 -3.22 7.65 15.67
C ASP A 365 -3.03 7.23 14.19
N VAL A 366 -3.51 8.04 13.22
CA VAL A 366 -3.28 7.76 11.79
C VAL A 366 -1.90 8.22 11.30
N GLN A 367 -1.18 9.05 12.06
CA GLN A 367 0.16 9.54 11.68
C GLN A 367 1.25 8.47 11.86
N GLN A 368 0.96 7.42 12.66
CA GLN A 368 1.85 6.29 12.97
C GLN A 368 3.16 6.69 13.69
N LEU A 369 3.22 7.89 14.30
CA LEU A 369 4.39 8.39 15.02
C LEU A 369 4.56 7.74 16.38
N ASP A 370 3.48 7.25 17.01
CA ASP A 370 3.48 6.66 18.36
C ASP A 370 3.70 5.13 18.35
N ILE A 371 4.13 4.56 17.22
CA ILE A 371 4.46 3.13 17.14
C ILE A 371 5.73 2.86 17.96
N GLN A 372 5.60 1.97 18.94
CA GLN A 372 6.68 1.53 19.81
C GLN A 372 6.77 0.01 19.86
N TYR A 373 7.95 -0.52 20.07
CA TYR A 373 8.24 -1.95 20.14
C TYR A 373 8.64 -2.37 21.56
N THR A 374 7.85 -1.96 22.56
CA THR A 374 8.14 -2.16 23.98
C THR A 374 8.37 -3.62 24.38
N ASN A 375 7.83 -4.56 23.64
CA ASN A 375 7.99 -6.01 23.86
C ASN A 375 9.01 -6.64 22.91
N SER A 376 9.77 -5.84 22.17
CA SER A 376 10.84 -6.35 21.30
C SER A 376 12.00 -6.89 22.14
N PRO A 377 12.62 -8.01 21.75
CA PRO A 377 13.86 -8.46 22.40
C PRO A 377 15.04 -7.49 22.15
N LEU A 378 14.84 -6.47 21.32
CA LEU A 378 15.83 -5.42 21.03
C LEU A 378 15.56 -4.11 21.82
N ALA A 379 14.47 -4.03 22.60
CA ALA A 379 14.12 -2.84 23.40
C ALA A 379 14.89 -2.75 24.71
#